data_f2f381bf36dbf226c8b8356d38544d38
#
_entry.id   f2f381bf36dbf226c8b8356d38544d38
#
_cell.length_a   1.000
_cell.length_b   1.000
_cell.length_c   1.000
_cell.angle_alpha   90.00
_cell.angle_beta   90.00
_cell.angle_gamma   90.00
#
_symmetry.space_group_name_H-M   'P 1'
#
loop_
_entity.id
_entity.type
_entity.pdbx_description
1 polymer ?
#
loop_
_entity_poly.entity_id
_entity_poly.type
_entity_poly.pdbx_seq_one_letter_code
_entity_poly.pdbx_strand_id
1 'polypeptide(L)'
;MTTPIIECRNLQKWYGGVHALKNVDLKIHPGETVGLVGDNGAGKSTLIKILSGVHHQDSGDVLIEGRKVALRSPKEAMRHGLETIYQYNSMVPTMSIARNLFIGREPMKWSVFGVGIMDQKRMRAESIQAIADVDLHLRSPGALVGELSGGQRQGVAIARAMHFKSKVLILDEPTNHLSVKETDKVIGFVRGLKAQGLTGIFISHNMQHVFQSCDRIVAMARGEIVFDKPTAETSIDEVHALL
;
A
#
# COMPACT_ATOMS: atom_id res chain seq x y z
N MET A 1 -2.72 -25.54 5.05
CA MET A 1 -3.11 -24.19 4.58
C MET A 1 -2.27 -23.17 5.35
N THR A 2 -1.60 -22.26 4.66
CA THR A 2 -0.82 -21.18 5.31
C THR A 2 -1.75 -20.16 5.94
N THR A 3 -1.42 -19.66 7.14
CA THR A 3 -2.19 -18.61 7.80
C THR A 3 -2.17 -17.34 6.94
N PRO A 4 -3.33 -16.72 6.64
CA PRO A 4 -3.37 -15.45 5.93
C PRO A 4 -2.57 -14.37 6.67
N ILE A 5 -1.88 -13.52 5.92
CA ILE A 5 -1.19 -12.35 6.49
C ILE A 5 -2.19 -11.25 6.85
N ILE A 6 -3.25 -11.10 6.04
CA ILE A 6 -4.43 -10.28 6.33
C ILE A 6 -5.67 -11.14 6.15
N GLU A 7 -6.60 -11.04 7.09
CA GLU A 7 -7.93 -11.62 6.97
C GLU A 7 -8.96 -10.60 7.43
N CYS A 8 -9.88 -10.26 6.54
CA CYS A 8 -11.07 -9.48 6.84
C CYS A 8 -12.23 -10.46 7.02
N ARG A 9 -12.99 -10.32 8.08
CA ARG A 9 -14.17 -11.15 8.38
C ARG A 9 -15.38 -10.27 8.54
N ASN A 10 -16.35 -10.42 7.65
CA ASN A 10 -17.63 -9.76 7.69
C ASN A 10 -17.51 -8.24 7.92
N LEU A 11 -16.55 -7.58 7.23
CA LEU A 11 -16.32 -6.15 7.39
C LEU A 11 -17.50 -5.34 6.86
N GLN A 12 -17.95 -4.40 7.68
CA GLN A 12 -19.00 -3.46 7.31
C GLN A 12 -18.59 -2.03 7.60
N LYS A 13 -19.00 -1.11 6.72
CA LYS A 13 -18.74 0.32 6.89
C LYS A 13 -19.88 1.15 6.34
N TRP A 14 -20.35 2.11 7.13
CA TRP A 14 -21.32 3.11 6.74
C TRP A 14 -20.71 4.52 6.77
N TYR A 15 -21.17 5.35 5.85
CA TYR A 15 -20.95 6.79 5.84
C TYR A 15 -22.32 7.47 5.77
N GLY A 16 -22.84 7.91 6.92
CA GLY A 16 -24.24 8.36 7.00
C GLY A 16 -25.20 7.26 6.54
N GLY A 17 -25.99 7.53 5.52
CA GLY A 17 -26.95 6.54 4.94
C GLY A 17 -26.32 5.59 3.90
N VAL A 18 -25.03 5.72 3.56
CA VAL A 18 -24.38 4.92 2.53
C VAL A 18 -23.67 3.71 3.15
N HIS A 19 -24.09 2.50 2.77
CA HIS A 19 -23.43 1.24 3.16
C HIS A 19 -22.26 0.96 2.19
N ALA A 20 -21.07 1.41 2.55
CA ALA A 20 -19.89 1.43 1.70
C ALA A 20 -19.15 0.09 1.63
N LEU A 21 -19.18 -0.71 2.70
CA LEU A 21 -18.74 -2.13 2.71
C LEU A 21 -19.83 -3.00 3.34
N LYS A 22 -20.14 -4.10 2.66
CA LYS A 22 -21.22 -5.00 3.00
C LYS A 22 -20.70 -6.42 3.15
N ASN A 23 -20.48 -6.84 4.40
CA ASN A 23 -20.02 -8.19 4.74
C ASN A 23 -18.79 -8.64 3.92
N VAL A 24 -17.77 -7.79 3.86
CA VAL A 24 -16.55 -8.08 3.08
C VAL A 24 -15.70 -9.11 3.81
N ASP A 25 -15.56 -10.29 3.20
CA ASP A 25 -14.64 -11.36 3.58
C ASP A 25 -13.47 -11.39 2.59
N LEU A 26 -12.24 -11.22 3.08
CA LEU A 26 -11.04 -11.21 2.25
C LEU A 26 -9.89 -11.88 3.00
N LYS A 27 -9.18 -12.79 2.33
CA LYS A 27 -7.94 -13.39 2.84
C LYS A 27 -6.81 -13.08 1.89
N ILE A 28 -5.70 -12.61 2.41
CA ILE A 28 -4.47 -12.34 1.65
C ILE A 28 -3.36 -13.19 2.27
N HIS A 29 -2.66 -13.96 1.42
CA HIS A 29 -1.63 -14.89 1.86
C HIS A 29 -0.22 -14.25 1.76
N PRO A 30 0.74 -14.70 2.59
CA PRO A 30 2.10 -14.19 2.51
C PRO A 30 2.71 -14.43 1.12
N GLY A 31 3.35 -13.39 0.57
CA GLY A 31 4.08 -13.47 -0.70
C GLY A 31 3.21 -13.50 -1.94
N GLU A 32 1.88 -13.28 -1.85
CA GLU A 32 1.05 -13.04 -3.03
C GLU A 32 0.86 -11.55 -3.30
N THR A 33 0.62 -11.21 -4.54
CA THR A 33 0.14 -9.89 -4.96
C THR A 33 -1.30 -9.99 -5.43
N VAL A 34 -2.20 -9.33 -4.71
CA VAL A 34 -3.64 -9.30 -5.01
C VAL A 34 -3.99 -8.01 -5.74
N GLY A 35 -4.55 -8.14 -6.93
CA GLY A 35 -5.16 -7.03 -7.66
C GLY A 35 -6.57 -6.75 -7.15
N LEU A 36 -6.80 -5.57 -6.58
CA LEU A 36 -8.12 -5.15 -6.12
C LEU A 36 -8.74 -4.20 -7.16
N VAL A 37 -9.76 -4.68 -7.86
CA VAL A 37 -10.40 -3.97 -8.97
C VAL A 37 -11.88 -3.68 -8.69
N GLY A 38 -12.50 -2.86 -9.53
CA GLY A 38 -13.90 -2.47 -9.41
C GLY A 38 -14.12 -1.02 -9.81
N ASP A 39 -15.38 -0.64 -10.03
CA ASP A 39 -15.76 0.71 -10.41
C ASP A 39 -15.55 1.75 -9.30
N ASN A 40 -15.69 3.01 -9.67
CA ASN A 40 -15.72 4.10 -8.70
C ASN A 40 -16.93 3.93 -7.78
N GLY A 41 -16.70 4.01 -6.46
CA GLY A 41 -17.75 3.75 -5.48
C GLY A 41 -17.94 2.27 -5.09
N ALA A 42 -17.20 1.33 -5.68
CA ALA A 42 -17.29 -0.10 -5.35
C ALA A 42 -16.86 -0.47 -3.91
N GLY A 43 -16.21 0.44 -3.18
CA GLY A 43 -15.77 0.19 -1.79
C GLY A 43 -14.26 -0.01 -1.63
N LYS A 44 -13.48 -0.09 -2.72
CA LYS A 44 -12.01 -0.31 -2.68
C LYS A 44 -11.29 0.64 -1.74
N SER A 45 -11.45 1.94 -1.95
CA SER A 45 -10.78 2.96 -1.11
C SER A 45 -11.23 2.92 0.35
N THR A 46 -12.48 2.50 0.63
CA THR A 46 -12.97 2.30 2.00
C THR A 46 -12.26 1.12 2.66
N LEU A 47 -12.13 -0.01 1.97
CA LEU A 47 -11.40 -1.17 2.46
C LEU A 47 -9.93 -0.82 2.76
N ILE A 48 -9.26 -0.14 1.82
CA ILE A 48 -7.87 0.28 2.01
C ILE A 48 -7.72 1.28 3.18
N LYS A 49 -8.63 2.22 3.34
CA LYS A 49 -8.61 3.15 4.48
C LYS A 49 -8.77 2.45 5.82
N ILE A 50 -9.51 1.34 5.88
CA ILE A 50 -9.61 0.51 7.08
C ILE A 50 -8.29 -0.23 7.31
N LEU A 51 -7.74 -0.90 6.31
CA LEU A 51 -6.47 -1.63 6.42
C LEU A 51 -5.28 -0.72 6.73
N SER A 52 -5.31 0.52 6.26
CA SER A 52 -4.30 1.53 6.58
C SER A 52 -4.52 2.28 7.90
N GLY A 53 -5.60 1.97 8.63
CA GLY A 53 -5.92 2.61 9.92
C GLY A 53 -6.39 4.07 9.82
N VAL A 54 -6.77 4.54 8.63
CA VAL A 54 -7.34 5.89 8.42
C VAL A 54 -8.81 5.93 8.84
N HIS A 55 -9.54 4.84 8.59
CA HIS A 55 -10.93 4.67 9.03
C HIS A 55 -11.07 3.39 9.83
N HIS A 56 -12.13 3.32 10.63
CA HIS A 56 -12.51 2.10 11.35
C HIS A 56 -13.73 1.48 10.70
N GLN A 57 -13.77 0.16 10.70
CA GLN A 57 -14.98 -0.58 10.40
C GLN A 57 -16.04 -0.34 11.48
N ASP A 58 -17.31 -0.43 11.09
CA ASP A 58 -18.43 -0.32 12.05
C ASP A 58 -18.77 -1.70 12.65
N SER A 59 -18.53 -2.78 11.89
CA SER A 59 -18.60 -4.16 12.39
C SER A 59 -17.67 -5.08 11.61
N GLY A 60 -17.50 -6.32 12.10
CA GLY A 60 -16.55 -7.29 11.55
C GLY A 60 -15.15 -7.13 12.12
N ASP A 61 -14.25 -7.99 11.66
CA ASP A 61 -12.90 -8.12 12.23
C ASP A 61 -11.84 -8.02 11.16
N VAL A 62 -10.71 -7.38 11.52
CA VAL A 62 -9.45 -7.46 10.79
C VAL A 62 -8.48 -8.30 11.61
N LEU A 63 -7.90 -9.32 10.98
CA LEU A 63 -6.86 -10.14 11.57
C LEU A 63 -5.57 -9.96 10.77
N ILE A 64 -4.45 -9.85 11.48
CA ILE A 64 -3.11 -9.86 10.91
C ILE A 64 -2.36 -11.06 11.49
N GLU A 65 -1.85 -11.93 10.62
CA GLU A 65 -1.19 -13.17 11.00
C GLU A 65 -2.03 -14.00 11.99
N GLY A 66 -3.36 -14.06 11.75
CA GLY A 66 -4.33 -14.81 12.55
C GLY A 66 -4.73 -14.13 13.87
N ARG A 67 -4.20 -12.97 14.20
CA ARG A 67 -4.52 -12.22 15.43
C ARG A 67 -5.46 -11.06 15.12
N LYS A 68 -6.59 -10.97 15.82
CA LYS A 68 -7.50 -9.84 15.72
C LYS A 68 -6.81 -8.56 16.16
N VAL A 69 -6.87 -7.53 15.32
CA VAL A 69 -6.23 -6.23 15.56
C VAL A 69 -7.24 -5.09 15.43
N ALA A 70 -6.99 -4.00 16.14
CA ALA A 70 -7.71 -2.75 15.97
C ALA A 70 -6.75 -1.73 15.34
N LEU A 71 -6.93 -1.46 14.06
CA LEU A 71 -6.11 -0.48 13.33
C LEU A 71 -6.70 0.92 13.54
N ARG A 72 -6.36 1.57 14.65
CA ARG A 72 -6.92 2.87 15.05
C ARG A 72 -6.17 4.07 14.47
N SER A 73 -5.05 3.84 13.83
CA SER A 73 -4.26 4.89 13.20
C SER A 73 -3.31 4.30 12.15
N PRO A 74 -2.82 5.11 11.19
CA PRO A 74 -1.78 4.67 10.27
C PRO A 74 -0.51 4.17 10.99
N LYS A 75 -0.19 4.75 12.14
CA LYS A 75 0.94 4.32 12.97
C LYS A 75 0.76 2.89 13.50
N GLU A 76 -0.45 2.48 13.84
CA GLU A 76 -0.75 1.10 14.24
C GLU A 76 -0.67 0.16 13.05
N ALA A 77 -1.23 0.52 11.89
CA ALA A 77 -1.09 -0.28 10.66
C ALA A 77 0.39 -0.50 10.32
N MET A 78 1.22 0.56 10.36
CA MET A 78 2.65 0.45 10.16
C MET A 78 3.36 -0.44 11.18
N ARG A 79 2.95 -0.44 12.45
CA ARG A 79 3.51 -1.35 13.48
C ARG A 79 3.21 -2.82 13.20
N HIS A 80 2.10 -3.09 12.53
CA HIS A 80 1.75 -4.43 12.05
C HIS A 80 2.40 -4.79 10.71
N GLY A 81 3.23 -3.89 10.16
CA GLY A 81 3.94 -4.11 8.90
C GLY A 81 3.13 -3.78 7.65
N LEU A 82 2.01 -3.05 7.77
CA LEU A 82 1.25 -2.56 6.63
C LEU A 82 1.74 -1.17 6.24
N GLU A 83 2.21 -1.00 5.03
CA GLU A 83 2.59 0.29 4.46
C GLU A 83 1.68 0.62 3.28
N THR A 84 1.20 1.85 3.20
CA THR A 84 0.31 2.27 2.12
C THR A 84 0.95 3.39 1.30
N ILE A 85 1.01 3.19 0.00
CA ILE A 85 1.41 4.20 -0.98
C ILE A 85 0.14 4.67 -1.68
N TYR A 86 -0.31 5.87 -1.31
CA TYR A 86 -1.50 6.49 -1.89
C TYR A 86 -1.22 7.14 -3.24
N GLN A 87 -2.23 7.22 -4.09
CA GLN A 87 -2.21 7.90 -5.38
C GLN A 87 -1.79 9.38 -5.26
N TYR A 88 -2.34 10.07 -4.27
CA TYR A 88 -2.05 11.49 -4.00
C TYR A 88 -1.48 11.65 -2.60
N ASN A 89 -0.52 12.58 -2.45
CA ASN A 89 0.00 12.99 -1.14
C ASN A 89 0.69 11.89 -0.32
N SER A 90 1.26 10.86 -0.96
CA SER A 90 2.10 9.90 -0.24
C SER A 90 3.36 10.54 0.34
N MET A 91 3.68 11.77 -0.09
CA MET A 91 4.86 12.53 0.32
C MET A 91 4.55 14.00 0.50
N VAL A 92 5.28 14.67 1.38
CA VAL A 92 5.19 16.10 1.62
C VAL A 92 6.18 16.83 0.70
N PRO A 93 5.71 17.56 -0.34
CA PRO A 93 6.59 18.14 -1.37
C PRO A 93 7.63 19.12 -0.82
N THR A 94 7.29 19.84 0.25
CA THR A 94 8.16 20.84 0.90
C THR A 94 9.18 20.25 1.89
N MET A 95 9.16 18.94 2.08
CA MET A 95 10.14 18.24 2.90
C MET A 95 11.20 17.55 2.04
N SER A 96 12.40 17.35 2.62
CA SER A 96 13.46 16.59 1.97
C SER A 96 13.10 15.12 1.81
N ILE A 97 13.80 14.44 0.90
CA ILE A 97 13.67 13.00 0.68
C ILE A 97 13.92 12.25 1.99
N ALA A 98 14.98 12.58 2.72
CA ALA A 98 15.27 11.93 4.00
C ALA A 98 14.15 12.11 5.02
N ARG A 99 13.52 13.28 5.11
CA ARG A 99 12.40 13.50 6.03
C ARG A 99 11.15 12.77 5.59
N ASN A 100 10.87 12.70 4.29
CA ASN A 100 9.75 11.92 3.75
C ASN A 100 9.91 10.42 3.99
N LEU A 101 11.14 9.91 3.88
CA LEU A 101 11.41 8.50 4.13
C LEU A 101 11.11 8.11 5.59
N PHE A 102 11.46 8.97 6.54
CA PHE A 102 11.31 8.69 7.97
C PHE A 102 10.04 9.28 8.61
N ILE A 103 9.14 9.88 7.85
CA ILE A 103 7.94 10.54 8.41
C ILE A 103 7.16 9.61 9.33
N GLY A 104 6.95 10.03 10.58
CA GLY A 104 6.27 9.25 11.62
C GLY A 104 7.12 8.15 12.29
N ARG A 105 8.39 7.98 11.85
CA ARG A 105 9.36 7.00 12.37
C ARG A 105 10.75 7.61 12.49
N GLU A 106 10.82 8.91 12.78
CA GLU A 106 12.07 9.66 12.85
C GLU A 106 12.98 9.08 13.94
N PRO A 107 14.24 8.71 13.64
CA PRO A 107 15.20 8.31 14.65
C PRO A 107 15.56 9.52 15.53
N MET A 108 15.56 9.30 16.84
CA MET A 108 15.84 10.34 17.82
C MET A 108 17.23 10.12 18.41
N LYS A 109 18.02 11.19 18.58
CA LYS A 109 19.26 11.13 19.37
C LYS A 109 18.96 10.86 20.84
N TRP A 110 17.96 11.55 21.37
CA TRP A 110 17.38 11.32 22.68
C TRP A 110 15.92 11.76 22.66
N SER A 111 15.11 11.18 23.54
CA SER A 111 13.72 11.55 23.71
C SER A 111 13.29 11.36 25.15
N VAL A 112 12.61 12.37 25.73
CA VAL A 112 12.05 12.34 27.08
C VAL A 112 10.59 12.79 26.96
N PHE A 113 9.67 12.00 27.47
CA PHE A 113 8.22 12.25 27.39
C PHE A 113 7.70 12.63 26.00
N GLY A 114 8.27 12.05 24.93
CA GLY A 114 7.84 12.31 23.54
C GLY A 114 8.42 13.58 22.91
N VAL A 115 9.22 14.35 23.64
CA VAL A 115 9.97 15.50 23.13
C VAL A 115 11.43 15.11 22.99
N GLY A 116 12.06 15.42 21.86
CA GLY A 116 13.44 15.04 21.64
C GLY A 116 14.03 15.66 20.37
N ILE A 117 15.29 15.38 20.11
CA ILE A 117 16.03 15.87 18.95
C ILE A 117 16.16 14.75 17.93
N MET A 118 15.67 14.99 16.70
CA MET A 118 15.82 14.06 15.58
C MET A 118 17.28 13.85 15.21
N ASP A 119 17.67 12.63 14.91
CA ASP A 119 18.98 12.29 14.39
C ASP A 119 19.03 12.48 12.87
N GLN A 120 19.21 13.72 12.43
CA GLN A 120 19.27 14.07 11.02
C GLN A 120 20.47 13.42 10.30
N LYS A 121 21.58 13.18 11.00
CA LYS A 121 22.75 12.53 10.42
C LYS A 121 22.46 11.08 10.07
N ARG A 122 21.83 10.36 10.99
CA ARG A 122 21.37 8.98 10.79
C ARG A 122 20.32 8.92 9.68
N MET A 123 19.32 9.80 9.69
CA MET A 123 18.29 9.86 8.66
C MET A 123 18.90 10.03 7.26
N ARG A 124 19.89 10.93 7.10
CA ARG A 124 20.56 11.13 5.80
C ARG A 124 21.34 9.90 5.36
N ALA A 125 22.11 9.29 6.26
CA ALA A 125 22.92 8.12 5.93
C ALA A 125 22.03 6.92 5.53
N GLU A 126 21.01 6.61 6.32
CA GLU A 126 20.08 5.51 6.04
C GLU A 126 19.24 5.78 4.77
N SER A 127 18.91 7.04 4.47
CA SER A 127 18.19 7.40 3.24
C SER A 127 19.03 7.14 1.98
N ILE A 128 20.34 7.38 2.01
CA ILE A 128 21.23 7.07 0.87
C ILE A 128 21.17 5.58 0.57
N GLN A 129 21.28 4.75 1.60
CA GLN A 129 21.24 3.30 1.45
C GLN A 129 19.86 2.82 0.95
N ALA A 130 18.77 3.27 1.58
CA ALA A 130 17.43 2.89 1.20
C ALA A 130 17.07 3.25 -0.25
N ILE A 131 17.58 4.39 -0.74
CA ILE A 131 17.40 4.83 -2.13
C ILE A 131 18.21 3.96 -3.08
N ALA A 132 19.45 3.61 -2.71
CA ALA A 132 20.31 2.72 -3.50
C ALA A 132 19.74 1.30 -3.60
N ASP A 133 19.13 0.78 -2.53
CA ASP A 133 18.54 -0.56 -2.47
C ASP A 133 17.38 -0.75 -3.48
N VAL A 134 16.78 0.34 -3.97
CA VAL A 134 15.72 0.33 -5.00
C VAL A 134 16.22 0.83 -6.37
N ASP A 135 17.52 0.86 -6.59
CA ASP A 135 18.16 1.33 -7.83
C ASP A 135 17.67 2.72 -8.28
N LEU A 136 17.43 3.60 -7.31
CA LEU A 136 16.96 4.95 -7.56
C LEU A 136 18.13 5.95 -7.45
N HIS A 137 18.45 6.62 -8.55
CA HIS A 137 19.50 7.62 -8.59
C HIS A 137 18.93 9.00 -8.31
N LEU A 138 19.24 9.55 -7.13
CA LEU A 138 18.83 10.89 -6.70
C LEU A 138 20.06 11.74 -6.35
N ARG A 139 19.96 13.05 -6.58
CA ARG A 139 21.07 13.98 -6.38
C ARG A 139 21.54 14.06 -4.92
N SER A 140 20.60 14.08 -3.98
CA SER A 140 20.89 14.23 -2.56
C SER A 140 19.67 13.84 -1.72
N PRO A 141 19.83 13.18 -0.55
CA PRO A 141 18.74 12.96 0.39
C PRO A 141 18.19 14.26 1.00
N GLY A 142 18.92 15.37 0.84
CA GLY A 142 18.49 16.71 1.25
C GLY A 142 17.60 17.44 0.24
N ALA A 143 17.51 16.96 -1.03
CA ALA A 143 16.66 17.56 -2.05
C ALA A 143 15.17 17.48 -1.66
N LEU A 144 14.38 18.46 -2.10
CA LEU A 144 12.95 18.48 -1.83
C LEU A 144 12.22 17.45 -2.70
N VAL A 145 11.26 16.75 -2.13
CA VAL A 145 10.46 15.77 -2.88
C VAL A 145 9.63 16.42 -3.98
N GLY A 146 9.27 17.70 -3.82
CA GLY A 146 8.57 18.47 -4.86
C GLY A 146 9.37 18.65 -6.16
N GLU A 147 10.69 18.53 -6.11
CA GLU A 147 11.58 18.62 -7.28
C GLU A 147 11.72 17.30 -8.06
N LEU A 148 11.16 16.22 -7.53
CA LEU A 148 11.24 14.89 -8.11
C LEU A 148 10.15 14.67 -9.17
N SER A 149 10.45 13.86 -10.19
CA SER A 149 9.43 13.33 -11.11
C SER A 149 8.43 12.41 -10.38
N GLY A 150 7.30 12.13 -11.01
CA GLY A 150 6.32 11.18 -10.48
C GLY A 150 6.93 9.83 -10.12
N GLY A 151 7.68 9.25 -11.06
CA GLY A 151 8.36 7.97 -10.86
C GLY A 151 9.44 8.01 -9.78
N GLN A 152 10.18 9.12 -9.64
CA GLN A 152 11.14 9.28 -8.56
C GLN A 152 10.46 9.36 -7.19
N ARG A 153 9.34 10.08 -7.08
CA ARG A 153 8.52 10.09 -5.84
C ARG A 153 8.03 8.69 -5.47
N GLN A 154 7.53 7.96 -6.47
CA GLN A 154 7.12 6.57 -6.26
C GLN A 154 8.28 5.70 -5.77
N GLY A 155 9.47 5.83 -6.37
CA GLY A 155 10.68 5.12 -5.93
C GLY A 155 11.04 5.43 -4.48
N VAL A 156 10.93 6.69 -4.03
CA VAL A 156 11.16 7.04 -2.61
C VAL A 156 10.12 6.39 -1.68
N ALA A 157 8.86 6.30 -2.09
CA ALA A 157 7.82 5.62 -1.32
C ALA A 157 8.08 4.11 -1.20
N ILE A 158 8.55 3.49 -2.27
CA ILE A 158 8.99 2.09 -2.29
C ILE A 158 10.21 1.89 -1.36
N ALA A 159 11.22 2.76 -1.48
CA ALA A 159 12.40 2.72 -0.62
C ALA A 159 12.04 2.80 0.88
N ARG A 160 11.04 3.63 1.23
CA ARG A 160 10.50 3.72 2.59
C ARG A 160 9.93 2.39 3.06
N ALA A 161 9.07 1.76 2.26
CA ALA A 161 8.45 0.49 2.60
C ALA A 161 9.48 -0.63 2.82
N MET A 162 10.49 -0.70 1.96
CA MET A 162 11.57 -1.68 2.07
C MET A 162 12.49 -1.40 3.27
N HIS A 163 12.88 -0.16 3.49
CA HIS A 163 13.73 0.24 4.61
C HIS A 163 13.12 -0.16 5.96
N PHE A 164 11.82 0.04 6.13
CA PHE A 164 11.10 -0.34 7.36
C PHE A 164 10.63 -1.80 7.38
N LYS A 165 11.06 -2.63 6.44
CA LYS A 165 10.75 -4.07 6.36
C LYS A 165 9.26 -4.33 6.49
N SER A 166 8.46 -3.57 5.74
CA SER A 166 7.01 -3.78 5.67
C SER A 166 6.72 -5.21 5.19
N LYS A 167 5.68 -5.83 5.73
CA LYS A 167 5.23 -7.18 5.33
C LYS A 167 4.25 -7.13 4.17
N VAL A 168 3.40 -6.09 4.20
CA VAL A 168 2.36 -5.86 3.21
C VAL A 168 2.49 -4.46 2.66
N LEU A 169 2.50 -4.34 1.35
CA LEU A 169 2.52 -3.08 0.63
C LEU A 169 1.20 -2.88 -0.11
N ILE A 170 0.47 -1.85 0.29
CA ILE A 170 -0.76 -1.42 -0.36
C ILE A 170 -0.40 -0.29 -1.34
N LEU A 171 -0.71 -0.50 -2.61
CA LEU A 171 -0.41 0.41 -3.72
C LEU A 171 -1.74 0.91 -4.30
N ASP A 172 -2.13 2.13 -3.96
CA ASP A 172 -3.39 2.71 -4.39
C ASP A 172 -3.17 3.58 -5.64
N GLU A 173 -3.56 3.06 -6.81
CA GLU A 173 -3.42 3.67 -8.13
C GLU A 173 -1.99 4.18 -8.44
N PRO A 174 -0.94 3.36 -8.24
CA PRO A 174 0.45 3.82 -8.28
C PRO A 174 0.95 4.14 -9.68
N THR A 175 0.22 3.75 -10.73
CA THR A 175 0.58 4.00 -12.14
C THR A 175 -0.10 5.23 -12.74
N ASN A 176 -0.98 5.90 -12.00
CA ASN A 176 -1.67 7.09 -12.49
C ASN A 176 -0.71 8.27 -12.67
N HIS A 177 -0.89 8.99 -13.77
CA HIS A 177 -0.09 10.17 -14.14
C HIS A 177 1.41 9.90 -14.32
N LEU A 178 1.80 8.65 -14.56
CA LEU A 178 3.15 8.26 -14.91
C LEU A 178 3.31 8.12 -16.43
N SER A 179 4.52 8.39 -16.92
CA SER A 179 4.89 8.04 -18.28
C SER A 179 4.94 6.50 -18.46
N VAL A 180 4.89 6.03 -19.70
CA VAL A 180 4.96 4.59 -20.01
C VAL A 180 6.19 3.94 -19.35
N LYS A 181 7.36 4.56 -19.45
CA LYS A 181 8.60 4.04 -18.84
C LYS A 181 8.54 3.98 -17.30
N GLU A 182 7.89 4.94 -16.67
CA GLU A 182 7.71 4.95 -15.22
C GLU A 182 6.69 3.89 -14.79
N THR A 183 5.63 3.73 -15.56
CA THR A 183 4.63 2.68 -15.37
C THR A 183 5.27 1.29 -15.42
N ASP A 184 6.08 1.02 -16.46
CA ASP A 184 6.79 -0.26 -16.60
C ASP A 184 7.69 -0.57 -15.39
N LYS A 185 8.36 0.44 -14.83
CA LYS A 185 9.15 0.28 -13.60
C LYS A 185 8.30 -0.09 -12.40
N VAL A 186 7.14 0.56 -12.22
CA VAL A 186 6.20 0.24 -11.13
C VAL A 186 5.65 -1.17 -11.30
N ILE A 187 5.22 -1.55 -12.49
CA ILE A 187 4.74 -2.91 -12.79
C ILE A 187 5.83 -3.96 -12.51
N GLY A 188 7.07 -3.68 -12.98
CA GLY A 188 8.22 -4.54 -12.70
C GLY A 188 8.49 -4.70 -11.20
N PHE A 189 8.37 -3.61 -10.43
CA PHE A 189 8.50 -3.65 -8.98
C PHE A 189 7.39 -4.50 -8.33
N VAL A 190 6.13 -4.31 -8.73
CA VAL A 190 4.98 -5.07 -8.19
C VAL A 190 5.18 -6.58 -8.44
N ARG A 191 5.62 -6.96 -9.64
CA ARG A 191 5.97 -8.36 -9.96
C ARG A 191 7.10 -8.91 -9.08
N GLY A 192 8.03 -8.06 -8.69
CA GLY A 192 9.19 -8.43 -7.86
C GLY A 192 8.91 -8.52 -6.36
N LEU A 193 7.73 -8.11 -5.88
CA LEU A 193 7.41 -8.07 -4.44
C LEU A 193 7.60 -9.42 -3.76
N LYS A 194 7.11 -10.49 -4.37
CA LYS A 194 7.22 -11.86 -3.86
C LYS A 194 8.67 -12.30 -3.67
N ALA A 195 9.53 -12.00 -4.64
CA ALA A 195 10.96 -12.32 -4.56
C ALA A 195 11.67 -11.55 -3.43
N GLN A 196 11.11 -10.43 -3.01
CA GLN A 196 11.59 -9.61 -1.89
C GLN A 196 10.94 -9.98 -0.56
N GLY A 197 10.12 -11.05 -0.51
CA GLY A 197 9.40 -11.50 0.69
C GLY A 197 8.24 -10.59 1.09
N LEU A 198 7.76 -9.74 0.18
CA LEU A 198 6.65 -8.81 0.40
C LEU A 198 5.33 -9.38 -0.14
N THR A 199 4.24 -8.97 0.49
CA THR A 199 2.88 -9.21 0.02
C THR A 199 2.33 -7.91 -0.57
N GLY A 200 1.65 -7.97 -1.71
CA GLY A 200 1.11 -6.81 -2.40
C GLY A 200 -0.42 -6.74 -2.39
N ILE A 201 -0.96 -5.53 -2.22
CA ILE A 201 -2.34 -5.19 -2.62
C ILE A 201 -2.21 -4.09 -3.65
N PHE A 202 -2.53 -4.38 -4.90
CA PHE A 202 -2.40 -3.46 -6.01
C PHE A 202 -3.77 -3.02 -6.49
N ILE A 203 -4.12 -1.75 -6.27
CA ILE A 203 -5.37 -1.18 -6.73
C ILE A 203 -5.11 -0.42 -8.01
N SER A 204 -5.84 -0.74 -9.05
CA SER A 204 -5.84 0.01 -10.31
C SER A 204 -7.17 -0.16 -11.04
N HIS A 205 -7.57 0.87 -11.77
CA HIS A 205 -8.65 0.79 -12.75
C HIS A 205 -8.15 0.27 -14.11
N ASN A 206 -6.82 0.20 -14.33
CA ASN A 206 -6.23 -0.38 -15.52
C ASN A 206 -6.06 -1.89 -15.35
N MET A 207 -7.02 -2.65 -15.90
CA MET A 207 -7.04 -4.11 -15.82
C MET A 207 -5.78 -4.76 -16.42
N GLN A 208 -5.22 -4.18 -17.47
CA GLN A 208 -3.99 -4.73 -18.08
C GLN A 208 -2.82 -4.70 -17.11
N HIS A 209 -2.64 -3.60 -16.36
CA HIS A 209 -1.61 -3.49 -15.34
C HIS A 209 -1.80 -4.52 -14.23
N VAL A 210 -3.05 -4.72 -13.79
CA VAL A 210 -3.40 -5.69 -12.74
C VAL A 210 -3.10 -7.11 -13.22
N PHE A 211 -3.59 -7.50 -14.39
CA PHE A 211 -3.36 -8.83 -14.95
C PHE A 211 -1.89 -9.14 -15.24
N GLN A 212 -1.11 -8.11 -15.56
CA GLN A 212 0.32 -8.25 -15.78
C GLN A 212 1.14 -8.44 -14.50
N SER A 213 0.65 -8.03 -13.34
CA SER A 213 1.48 -7.88 -12.14
C SER A 213 0.96 -8.61 -10.90
N CYS A 214 -0.27 -9.11 -10.91
CA CYS A 214 -0.89 -9.73 -9.74
C CYS A 214 -1.08 -11.22 -9.91
N ASP A 215 -0.95 -11.96 -8.82
CA ASP A 215 -1.15 -13.42 -8.78
C ASP A 215 -2.65 -13.78 -8.73
N ARG A 216 -3.47 -12.90 -8.15
CA ARG A 216 -4.90 -13.11 -7.92
C ARG A 216 -5.68 -11.81 -8.09
N ILE A 217 -6.88 -11.91 -8.63
CA ILE A 217 -7.78 -10.79 -8.86
C ILE A 217 -8.96 -10.88 -7.90
N VAL A 218 -9.20 -9.80 -7.17
CA VAL A 218 -10.39 -9.60 -6.33
C VAL A 218 -11.16 -8.42 -6.89
N ALA A 219 -12.41 -8.65 -7.30
CA ALA A 219 -13.26 -7.57 -7.80
C ALA A 219 -14.32 -7.20 -6.78
N MET A 220 -14.49 -5.90 -6.59
CA MET A 220 -15.53 -5.32 -5.74
C MET A 220 -16.58 -4.60 -6.56
N ALA A 221 -17.84 -4.80 -6.22
CA ALA A 221 -18.96 -4.02 -6.74
C ALA A 221 -19.92 -3.69 -5.60
N ARG A 222 -20.41 -2.46 -5.54
CA ARG A 222 -21.45 -1.97 -4.60
C ARG A 222 -21.18 -2.30 -3.13
N GLY A 223 -19.91 -2.35 -2.73
CA GLY A 223 -19.46 -2.61 -1.35
C GLY A 223 -19.26 -4.10 -1.02
N GLU A 224 -19.35 -4.99 -1.97
CA GLU A 224 -19.21 -6.44 -1.82
C GLU A 224 -18.06 -6.96 -2.68
N ILE A 225 -17.44 -8.10 -2.29
CA ILE A 225 -16.56 -8.87 -3.17
C ILE A 225 -17.43 -9.74 -4.05
N VAL A 226 -17.37 -9.53 -5.36
CA VAL A 226 -18.17 -10.26 -6.37
C VAL A 226 -17.34 -11.29 -7.14
N PHE A 227 -16.00 -11.21 -7.01
CA PHE A 227 -15.09 -12.10 -7.72
C PHE A 227 -13.78 -12.25 -6.94
N ASP A 228 -13.24 -13.48 -6.90
CA ASP A 228 -11.95 -13.78 -6.27
C ASP A 228 -11.37 -15.06 -6.89
N LYS A 229 -10.39 -14.89 -7.82
CA LYS A 229 -9.72 -16.02 -8.49
C LYS A 229 -8.24 -15.73 -8.79
N PRO A 230 -7.42 -16.78 -8.93
CA PRO A 230 -6.07 -16.67 -9.49
C PRO A 230 -6.11 -16.00 -10.88
N THR A 231 -5.14 -15.11 -11.15
CA THR A 231 -5.06 -14.41 -12.45
C THR A 231 -4.94 -15.38 -13.63
N ALA A 232 -4.29 -16.51 -13.43
CA ALA A 232 -4.12 -17.54 -14.45
C ALA A 232 -5.43 -18.29 -14.82
N GLU A 233 -6.47 -18.18 -14.01
CA GLU A 233 -7.75 -18.89 -14.14
C GLU A 233 -8.89 -17.98 -14.61
N THR A 234 -8.57 -16.74 -15.01
CA THR A 234 -9.58 -15.74 -15.41
C THR A 234 -9.08 -14.86 -16.56
N SER A 235 -9.99 -14.05 -17.09
CA SER A 235 -9.71 -13.07 -18.14
C SER A 235 -10.22 -11.68 -17.77
N ILE A 236 -9.73 -10.65 -18.49
CA ILE A 236 -10.21 -9.26 -18.32
C ILE A 236 -11.70 -9.18 -18.62
N ASP A 237 -12.17 -9.86 -19.66
CA ASP A 237 -13.58 -9.84 -20.08
C ASP A 237 -14.49 -10.48 -19.03
N GLU A 238 -14.05 -11.59 -18.39
CA GLU A 238 -14.79 -12.22 -17.30
C GLU A 238 -14.96 -11.29 -16.10
N VAL A 239 -13.90 -10.58 -15.72
CA VAL A 239 -13.96 -9.63 -14.59
C VAL A 239 -14.81 -8.42 -14.94
N HIS A 240 -14.67 -7.86 -16.16
CA HIS A 240 -15.49 -6.74 -16.62
C HIS A 240 -16.99 -7.03 -16.67
N ALA A 241 -17.37 -8.25 -16.97
CA ALA A 241 -18.78 -8.65 -17.01
C ALA A 241 -19.46 -8.65 -15.64
N LEU A 242 -18.69 -8.58 -14.54
CA LEU A 242 -19.18 -8.60 -13.15
C LEU A 242 -19.15 -7.21 -12.47
N LEU A 243 -18.51 -6.21 -13.08
CA LEU A 243 -18.39 -4.85 -12.58
C LEU A 243 -19.47 -3.95 -13.16
#